data_f9bc0218a404c694c312baec385be9b4
#
_entry.id   f9bc0218a404c694c312baec385be9b4
#
_cell.length_a   1.000
_cell.length_b   1.000
_cell.length_c   1.000
_cell.angle_alpha   90.00
_cell.angle_beta   90.00
_cell.angle_gamma   90.00
#
_symmetry.space_group_name_H-M   'P 1'
#
loop_
_entity.id
_entity.type
_entity.pdbx_description
1 polymer ?
#
loop_
_entity_poly.entity_id
_entity_poly.type
_entity_poly.pdbx_seq_one_letter_code
_entity_poly.pdbx_strand_id
1 'polypeptide(L)'
;TGEVAKETHYSIDNDAILKEARYDGFYGICTTLEDTIETILKVNKQRWEIEESFRIMKTDFKSRPVYLQKDNRIEAHFLTCFLSLLVYRILETRLDSNYTSTEIISTLRKMKVQHYKGYGYIPVYKRTEITDSLHTTFGFQTDTEIISEKNN
;
A
#
# COMPACT_ATOMS: atom_id res chain seq x y z
N THR A 1 -19.78 32.32 45.35
CA THR A 1 -19.23 31.06 45.92
C THR A 1 -19.39 29.97 44.88
N GLY A 2 -18.30 29.71 44.13
CA GLY A 2 -18.31 28.63 43.18
C GLY A 2 -18.07 27.30 43.88
N GLU A 3 -19.10 26.51 44.05
CA GLU A 3 -18.94 25.10 44.44
C GLU A 3 -18.47 24.30 43.25
N VAL A 4 -17.34 23.61 43.41
CA VAL A 4 -16.85 22.67 42.41
C VAL A 4 -17.73 21.43 42.47
N ALA A 5 -18.41 21.09 41.38
CA ALA A 5 -19.18 19.86 41.28
C ALA A 5 -18.30 18.65 41.58
N LYS A 6 -18.73 17.80 42.54
CA LYS A 6 -17.97 16.60 42.94
C LYS A 6 -18.06 15.45 41.94
N GLU A 7 -19.03 15.50 41.03
CA GLU A 7 -19.25 14.47 40.01
C GLU A 7 -19.54 15.11 38.65
N THR A 8 -18.94 14.57 37.60
CA THR A 8 -19.22 14.99 36.24
C THR A 8 -20.25 14.03 35.64
N HIS A 9 -21.42 14.54 35.30
CA HIS A 9 -22.46 13.78 34.61
C HIS A 9 -22.39 14.04 33.13
N TYR A 10 -22.35 12.97 32.35
CA TYR A 10 -22.42 13.01 30.90
C TYR A 10 -23.82 12.65 30.43
N SER A 11 -24.40 13.47 29.57
CA SER A 11 -25.68 13.19 28.93
C SER A 11 -25.58 13.42 27.43
N ILE A 12 -26.37 12.66 26.69
CA ILE A 12 -26.43 12.82 25.21
C ILE A 12 -27.36 14.01 24.92
N ASP A 13 -26.85 15.00 24.18
CA ASP A 13 -27.64 16.11 23.70
C ASP A 13 -28.39 15.69 22.42
N ASN A 14 -29.64 15.25 22.59
CA ASN A 14 -30.48 14.82 21.49
C ASN A 14 -30.84 15.97 20.53
N ASP A 15 -30.92 17.21 21.00
CA ASP A 15 -31.24 18.38 20.17
C ASP A 15 -30.03 18.71 19.24
N ALA A 16 -28.82 18.56 19.75
CA ALA A 16 -27.61 18.69 18.92
C ALA A 16 -27.58 17.60 17.85
N ILE A 17 -27.84 16.33 18.21
CA ILE A 17 -27.90 15.22 17.26
C ILE A 17 -28.93 15.49 16.15
N LEU A 18 -30.14 15.91 16.48
CA LEU A 18 -31.18 16.21 15.50
C LEU A 18 -30.83 17.38 14.58
N LYS A 19 -30.10 18.39 15.08
CA LYS A 19 -29.60 19.49 14.24
C LYS A 19 -28.51 19.02 13.29
N GLU A 20 -27.59 18.20 13.73
CA GLU A 20 -26.50 17.65 12.91
C GLU A 20 -27.03 16.66 11.87
N ALA A 21 -27.99 15.79 12.25
CA ALA A 21 -28.59 14.80 11.35
C ALA A 21 -29.22 15.40 10.07
N ARG A 22 -29.54 16.69 10.08
CA ARG A 22 -30.02 17.41 8.89
C ARG A 22 -28.99 17.49 7.77
N TYR A 23 -27.72 17.34 8.09
CA TYR A 23 -26.59 17.41 7.14
C TYR A 23 -26.00 16.03 6.83
N ASP A 24 -26.56 14.96 7.40
CA ASP A 24 -26.12 13.61 7.15
C ASP A 24 -26.28 13.26 5.65
N GLY A 25 -25.21 12.69 5.09
CA GLY A 25 -25.15 12.34 3.68
C GLY A 25 -24.74 13.47 2.73
N PHE A 26 -24.58 14.70 3.22
CA PHE A 26 -24.04 15.80 2.44
C PHE A 26 -22.53 15.91 2.63
N TYR A 27 -21.79 16.01 1.52
CA TYR A 27 -20.35 16.20 1.51
C TYR A 27 -20.00 17.44 0.70
N GLY A 28 -19.23 18.35 1.29
CA GLY A 28 -18.71 19.54 0.62
C GLY A 28 -17.27 19.32 0.18
N ILE A 29 -16.96 19.67 -1.07
CA ILE A 29 -15.60 19.67 -1.60
C ILE A 29 -15.23 21.09 -1.96
N CYS A 30 -14.17 21.63 -1.31
CA CYS A 30 -13.57 22.91 -1.66
C CYS A 30 -12.28 22.66 -2.44
N THR A 31 -12.15 23.30 -3.59
CA THR A 31 -10.99 23.14 -4.47
C THR A 31 -10.70 24.43 -5.22
N THR A 32 -9.44 24.62 -5.58
CA THR A 32 -8.98 25.65 -6.52
C THR A 32 -8.92 25.14 -7.96
N LEU A 33 -9.33 23.89 -8.19
CA LEU A 33 -9.34 23.28 -9.50
C LEU A 33 -10.50 23.89 -10.33
N GLU A 34 -10.18 24.46 -11.48
CA GLU A 34 -11.14 25.00 -12.44
C GLU A 34 -11.42 23.90 -13.50
N ASP A 35 -12.36 23.00 -13.18
CA ASP A 35 -12.72 21.89 -14.06
C ASP A 35 -14.20 21.51 -13.86
N THR A 36 -14.69 20.51 -14.60
CA THR A 36 -16.04 20.00 -14.45
C THR A 36 -16.26 19.34 -13.10
N ILE A 37 -17.50 19.31 -12.63
CA ILE A 37 -17.88 18.69 -11.35
C ILE A 37 -17.47 17.21 -11.35
N GLU A 38 -17.65 16.52 -12.47
CA GLU A 38 -17.30 15.10 -12.62
C GLU A 38 -15.80 14.88 -12.43
N THR A 39 -14.96 15.74 -13.01
CA THR A 39 -13.50 15.68 -12.86
C THR A 39 -13.10 15.93 -11.41
N ILE A 40 -13.67 16.95 -10.77
CA ILE A 40 -13.41 17.28 -9.36
C ILE A 40 -13.78 16.12 -8.45
N LEU A 41 -14.96 15.51 -8.66
CA LEU A 41 -15.40 14.34 -7.90
C LEU A 41 -14.47 13.13 -8.13
N LYS A 42 -14.03 12.90 -9.36
CA LYS A 42 -13.08 11.82 -9.70
C LYS A 42 -11.76 12.01 -8.97
N VAL A 43 -11.18 13.21 -9.03
CA VAL A 43 -9.92 13.51 -8.33
C VAL A 43 -10.07 13.35 -6.82
N ASN A 44 -11.19 13.82 -6.24
CA ASN A 44 -11.43 13.65 -4.81
C ASN A 44 -11.58 12.18 -4.41
N LYS A 45 -12.25 11.35 -5.22
CA LYS A 45 -12.37 9.91 -4.98
C LYS A 45 -11.02 9.19 -5.02
N GLN A 46 -10.05 9.67 -5.79
CA GLN A 46 -8.71 9.07 -5.89
C GLN A 46 -7.80 9.40 -4.69
N ARG A 47 -8.20 10.28 -3.77
CA ARG A 47 -7.40 10.60 -2.57
C ARG A 47 -7.07 9.38 -1.71
N TRP A 48 -7.99 8.40 -1.64
CA TRP A 48 -7.76 7.16 -0.91
C TRP A 48 -6.53 6.38 -1.43
N GLU A 49 -6.20 6.48 -2.73
CA GLU A 49 -5.00 5.85 -3.32
C GLU A 49 -3.71 6.41 -2.73
N ILE A 50 -3.70 7.71 -2.39
CA ILE A 50 -2.57 8.36 -1.73
C ILE A 50 -2.43 7.83 -0.30
N GLU A 51 -3.54 7.76 0.43
CA GLU A 51 -3.57 7.23 1.81
C GLU A 51 -3.13 5.77 1.83
N GLU A 52 -3.61 4.96 0.89
CA GLU A 52 -3.23 3.57 0.71
C GLU A 52 -1.72 3.44 0.39
N SER A 53 -1.18 4.30 -0.48
CA SER A 53 0.25 4.33 -0.80
C SER A 53 1.10 4.60 0.45
N PHE A 54 0.70 5.54 1.30
CA PHE A 54 1.35 5.79 2.58
C PHE A 54 1.20 4.62 3.55
N ARG A 55 0.05 3.94 3.57
CA ARG A 55 -0.16 2.74 4.37
C ARG A 55 0.81 1.64 3.95
N ILE A 56 0.90 1.32 2.67
CA ILE A 56 1.81 0.31 2.11
C ILE A 56 3.26 0.64 2.48
N MET A 57 3.68 1.88 2.29
CA MET A 57 5.03 2.30 2.67
C MET A 57 5.33 2.07 4.16
N LYS A 58 4.39 2.41 5.04
CA LYS A 58 4.58 2.28 6.49
C LYS A 58 4.55 0.83 6.96
N THR A 59 3.59 0.05 6.49
CA THR A 59 3.32 -1.31 6.98
C THR A 59 4.09 -2.38 6.23
N ASP A 60 3.95 -2.42 4.91
CA ASP A 60 4.49 -3.50 4.09
C ASP A 60 5.99 -3.31 3.80
N PHE A 61 6.41 -2.09 3.51
CA PHE A 61 7.84 -1.77 3.28
C PHE A 61 8.58 -1.39 4.55
N LYS A 62 7.86 -1.18 5.67
CA LYS A 62 8.45 -0.81 6.97
C LYS A 62 9.33 0.43 6.87
N SER A 63 8.88 1.45 6.12
CA SER A 63 9.61 2.71 5.98
C SER A 63 9.77 3.47 7.29
N ARG A 64 9.03 3.10 8.33
CA ARG A 64 9.10 3.64 9.69
C ARG A 64 9.11 2.49 10.72
N PRO A 65 9.80 2.67 11.86
CA PRO A 65 10.68 3.80 12.24
C PRO A 65 11.99 3.81 11.45
N VAL A 66 12.56 5.03 11.27
CA VAL A 66 13.85 5.22 10.58
C VAL A 66 14.96 5.27 11.63
N TYR A 67 15.87 4.29 11.59
CA TYR A 67 17.02 4.18 12.51
C TYR A 67 18.31 4.77 11.93
N LEU A 68 18.19 5.59 10.89
CA LEU A 68 19.33 6.23 10.22
C LEU A 68 19.55 7.63 10.77
N GLN A 69 20.81 8.04 10.90
CA GLN A 69 21.20 9.32 11.50
C GLN A 69 21.74 10.33 10.48
N LYS A 70 22.24 9.87 9.32
CA LYS A 70 22.83 10.73 8.30
C LYS A 70 21.77 11.11 7.26
N ASP A 71 21.67 12.40 6.94
CA ASP A 71 20.65 12.94 6.04
C ASP A 71 20.63 12.23 4.67
N ASN A 72 21.80 12.06 4.05
CA ASN A 72 21.90 11.37 2.77
C ASN A 72 21.44 9.91 2.82
N ARG A 73 21.56 9.22 3.97
CA ARG A 73 21.05 7.86 4.15
C ARG A 73 19.55 7.86 4.37
N ILE A 74 19.03 8.86 5.06
CA ILE A 74 17.58 9.05 5.25
C ILE A 74 16.92 9.33 3.91
N GLU A 75 17.48 10.21 3.09
CA GLU A 75 17.00 10.49 1.73
C GLU A 75 17.03 9.23 0.85
N ALA A 76 18.15 8.50 0.84
CA ALA A 76 18.29 7.26 0.09
C ALA A 76 17.28 6.20 0.53
N HIS A 77 17.00 6.09 1.84
CA HIS A 77 15.98 5.18 2.38
C HIS A 77 14.59 5.50 1.84
N PHE A 78 14.17 6.77 1.93
CA PHE A 78 12.85 7.17 1.42
C PHE A 78 12.76 7.07 -0.10
N LEU A 79 13.83 7.39 -0.83
CA LEU A 79 13.88 7.18 -2.28
C LEU A 79 13.71 5.69 -2.63
N THR A 80 14.38 4.81 -1.91
CA THR A 80 14.24 3.36 -2.10
C THR A 80 12.80 2.90 -1.83
N CYS A 81 12.18 3.39 -0.75
CA CYS A 81 10.78 3.09 -0.45
C CYS A 81 9.83 3.60 -1.55
N PHE A 82 10.08 4.79 -2.07
CA PHE A 82 9.28 5.37 -3.15
C PHE A 82 9.42 4.55 -4.46
N LEU A 83 10.64 4.19 -4.84
CA LEU A 83 10.88 3.33 -6.01
C LEU A 83 10.21 1.95 -5.84
N SER A 84 10.26 1.39 -4.64
CA SER A 84 9.58 0.14 -4.32
C SER A 84 8.06 0.28 -4.46
N LEU A 85 7.49 1.40 -4.03
CA LEU A 85 6.07 1.70 -4.21
C LEU A 85 5.71 1.81 -5.69
N LEU A 86 6.54 2.47 -6.50
CA LEU A 86 6.33 2.58 -7.95
C LEU A 86 6.30 1.20 -8.60
N VAL A 87 7.28 0.35 -8.30
CA VAL A 87 7.32 -1.03 -8.80
C VAL A 87 6.09 -1.82 -8.35
N TYR A 88 5.70 -1.69 -7.08
CA TYR A 88 4.50 -2.33 -6.56
C TYR A 88 3.23 -1.89 -7.30
N ARG A 89 3.05 -0.59 -7.56
CA ARG A 89 1.88 -0.08 -8.31
C ARG A 89 1.82 -0.61 -9.74
N ILE A 90 2.98 -0.77 -10.40
CA ILE A 90 3.05 -1.40 -11.73
C ILE A 90 2.63 -2.87 -11.64
N LEU A 91 3.12 -3.60 -10.63
CA LEU A 91 2.74 -5.00 -10.37
C LEU A 91 1.23 -5.14 -10.12
N GLU A 92 0.68 -4.34 -9.22
CA GLU A 92 -0.73 -4.31 -8.89
C GLU A 92 -1.60 -4.08 -10.13
N THR A 93 -1.27 -3.06 -10.93
CA THR A 93 -1.98 -2.76 -12.17
C THR A 93 -1.90 -3.92 -13.17
N ARG A 94 -0.73 -4.56 -13.30
CA ARG A 94 -0.52 -5.69 -14.20
C ARG A 94 -1.24 -6.97 -13.76
N LEU A 95 -1.55 -7.09 -12.46
CA LEU A 95 -2.32 -8.18 -11.87
C LEU A 95 -3.82 -7.85 -11.75
N ASP A 96 -4.30 -6.82 -12.47
CA ASP A 96 -5.70 -6.36 -12.49
C ASP A 96 -6.26 -6.04 -11.09
N SER A 97 -5.39 -5.66 -10.15
CA SER A 97 -5.74 -5.34 -8.75
C SER A 97 -6.52 -6.46 -8.01
N ASN A 98 -6.34 -7.71 -8.42
CA ASN A 98 -7.03 -8.87 -7.84
C ASN A 98 -6.48 -9.29 -6.46
N TYR A 99 -5.30 -8.78 -6.07
CA TYR A 99 -4.60 -9.18 -4.87
C TYR A 99 -4.25 -7.99 -4.00
N THR A 100 -4.25 -8.19 -2.69
CA THR A 100 -3.85 -7.16 -1.74
C THR A 100 -2.33 -6.94 -1.72
N SER A 101 -1.88 -5.76 -1.28
CA SER A 101 -0.45 -5.45 -1.13
C SER A 101 0.28 -6.47 -0.26
N THR A 102 -0.34 -6.88 0.83
CA THR A 102 0.23 -7.86 1.77
C THR A 102 0.40 -9.23 1.12
N GLU A 103 -0.56 -9.68 0.32
CA GLU A 103 -0.49 -10.97 -0.41
C GLU A 103 0.62 -10.94 -1.46
N ILE A 104 0.68 -9.92 -2.30
CA ILE A 104 1.72 -9.77 -3.33
C ILE A 104 3.10 -9.74 -2.68
N ILE A 105 3.32 -8.87 -1.71
CA ILE A 105 4.64 -8.70 -1.07
C ILE A 105 5.05 -9.94 -0.29
N SER A 106 4.12 -10.60 0.43
CA SER A 106 4.43 -11.84 1.15
C SER A 106 4.75 -12.97 0.20
N THR A 107 4.09 -13.06 -0.95
CA THR A 107 4.36 -14.06 -1.98
C THR A 107 5.73 -13.83 -2.60
N LEU A 108 6.05 -12.61 -3.03
CA LEU A 108 7.38 -12.27 -3.58
C LEU A 108 8.52 -12.60 -2.59
N ARG A 109 8.33 -12.33 -1.30
CA ARG A 109 9.32 -12.69 -0.26
C ARG A 109 9.49 -14.20 -0.07
N LYS A 110 8.48 -15.00 -0.39
CA LYS A 110 8.51 -16.47 -0.32
C LYS A 110 9.03 -17.12 -1.59
N MET A 111 9.04 -16.41 -2.72
CA MET A 111 9.58 -16.89 -4.00
C MET A 111 11.11 -16.95 -3.93
N LYS A 112 11.62 -17.94 -3.21
CA LYS A 112 13.05 -18.14 -3.02
C LYS A 112 13.60 -19.12 -4.05
N VAL A 113 14.82 -18.87 -4.48
CA VAL A 113 15.59 -19.79 -5.33
C VAL A 113 16.85 -20.21 -4.57
N GLN A 114 17.29 -21.44 -4.80
CA GLN A 114 18.53 -21.98 -4.25
C GLN A 114 19.56 -22.08 -5.37
N HIS A 115 20.75 -21.56 -5.10
CA HIS A 115 21.87 -21.65 -6.03
C HIS A 115 22.58 -22.99 -5.90
N TYR A 116 22.76 -23.68 -7.02
CA TYR A 116 23.56 -24.89 -7.14
C TYR A 116 24.72 -24.63 -8.10
N LYS A 117 25.94 -24.72 -7.60
CA LYS A 117 27.15 -24.47 -8.37
C LYS A 117 27.20 -25.38 -9.61
N GLY A 118 27.33 -24.79 -10.79
CA GLY A 118 27.37 -25.46 -12.08
C GLY A 118 26.01 -25.81 -12.70
N TYR A 119 24.92 -25.61 -11.98
CA TYR A 119 23.56 -25.85 -12.50
C TYR A 119 22.73 -24.55 -12.59
N GLY A 120 22.98 -23.59 -11.72
CA GLY A 120 22.22 -22.34 -11.66
C GLY A 120 21.28 -22.25 -10.48
N TYR A 121 20.17 -21.56 -10.65
CA TYR A 121 19.21 -21.29 -9.60
C TYR A 121 17.95 -22.15 -9.76
N ILE A 122 17.60 -22.88 -8.71
CA ILE A 122 16.45 -23.78 -8.67
C ILE A 122 15.41 -23.20 -7.70
N PRO A 123 14.12 -23.09 -8.10
CA PRO A 123 13.08 -22.60 -7.22
C PRO A 123 12.82 -23.56 -6.07
N VAL A 124 12.65 -23.00 -4.87
CA VAL A 124 12.32 -23.77 -3.64
C VAL A 124 11.02 -23.28 -2.99
N TYR A 125 10.21 -22.52 -3.71
CA TYR A 125 8.92 -22.06 -3.27
C TYR A 125 7.78 -22.95 -3.78
N LYS A 126 6.66 -22.92 -3.07
CA LYS A 126 5.45 -23.64 -3.48
C LYS A 126 4.64 -22.77 -4.46
N ARG A 127 4.11 -23.42 -5.48
CA ARG A 127 3.18 -22.82 -6.43
C ARG A 127 1.88 -22.44 -5.74
N THR A 128 1.36 -21.26 -6.06
CA THR A 128 0.11 -20.70 -5.57
C THR A 128 -0.58 -19.95 -6.70
N GLU A 129 -1.86 -19.61 -6.55
CA GLU A 129 -2.60 -18.82 -7.54
C GLU A 129 -1.92 -17.50 -7.89
N ILE A 130 -1.36 -16.80 -6.90
CA ILE A 130 -0.62 -15.56 -7.12
C ILE A 130 0.67 -15.80 -7.92
N THR A 131 1.42 -16.86 -7.62
CA THR A 131 2.63 -17.19 -8.39
C THR A 131 2.29 -17.54 -9.84
N ASP A 132 1.17 -18.23 -10.07
CA ASP A 132 0.70 -18.55 -11.41
C ASP A 132 0.30 -17.28 -12.19
N SER A 133 -0.40 -16.36 -11.53
CA SER A 133 -0.75 -15.07 -12.11
C SER A 133 0.49 -14.24 -12.45
N LEU A 134 1.50 -14.23 -11.56
CA LEU A 134 2.79 -13.58 -11.82
C LEU A 134 3.50 -14.20 -13.03
N HIS A 135 3.59 -15.52 -13.08
CA HIS A 135 4.24 -16.24 -14.19
C HIS A 135 3.55 -15.94 -15.52
N THR A 136 2.22 -15.98 -15.55
CA THR A 136 1.43 -15.71 -16.76
C THR A 136 1.57 -14.25 -17.20
N THR A 137 1.44 -13.31 -16.27
CA THR A 137 1.45 -11.87 -16.56
C THR A 137 2.81 -11.37 -17.04
N PHE A 138 3.89 -11.91 -16.48
CA PHE A 138 5.26 -11.46 -16.79
C PHE A 138 6.04 -12.40 -17.70
N GLY A 139 5.46 -13.52 -18.13
CA GLY A 139 6.03 -14.42 -19.13
C GLY A 139 7.29 -15.16 -18.63
N PHE A 140 7.35 -15.51 -17.33
CA PHE A 140 8.43 -16.33 -16.79
C PHE A 140 7.88 -17.61 -16.14
N GLN A 141 8.71 -18.63 -15.99
CA GLN A 141 8.32 -19.95 -15.46
C GLN A 141 9.38 -20.46 -14.45
N THR A 142 9.73 -19.60 -13.49
CA THR A 142 10.78 -19.90 -12.51
C THR A 142 10.43 -21.04 -11.55
N ASP A 143 9.19 -21.53 -11.57
CA ASP A 143 8.76 -22.73 -10.82
C ASP A 143 9.09 -24.05 -11.53
N THR A 144 9.38 -24.02 -12.85
CA THR A 144 9.68 -25.20 -13.68
C THR A 144 11.02 -25.11 -14.39
N GLU A 145 11.59 -23.91 -14.49
CA GLU A 145 12.84 -23.68 -15.22
C GLU A 145 14.03 -23.46 -14.27
N ILE A 146 15.15 -24.09 -14.62
CA ILE A 146 16.43 -23.78 -13.98
C ILE A 146 17.01 -22.53 -14.63
N ILE A 147 17.20 -21.48 -13.84
CA ILE A 147 17.83 -20.25 -14.32
C ILE A 147 19.34 -20.50 -14.35
N SER A 148 19.90 -20.70 -15.56
CA SER A 148 21.33 -20.94 -15.75
C SER A 148 22.17 -19.75 -15.28
N GLU A 149 23.36 -20.04 -14.70
CA GLU A 149 24.37 -19.00 -14.51
C GLU A 149 24.76 -18.47 -15.90
N LYS A 150 24.56 -17.16 -16.14
CA LYS A 150 25.22 -16.52 -17.28
C LYS A 150 26.71 -16.52 -16.98
N ASN A 151 27.48 -17.35 -17.71
CA ASN A 151 28.95 -17.20 -17.75
C ASN A 151 29.25 -15.79 -18.29
N ASN A 152 29.72 -14.90 -17.41
CA ASN A 152 30.34 -13.64 -17.79
C ASN A 152 31.75 -13.91 -18.33
#